data_0e16bab2c2b43f32b7c573af19a9dde7
#
_entry.id   0e16bab2c2b43f32b7c573af19a9dde7
#
_cell.length_a   1.000
_cell.length_b   1.000
_cell.length_c   1.000
_cell.angle_alpha   90.00
_cell.angle_beta   90.00
_cell.angle_gamma   90.00
#
_symmetry.space_group_name_H-M   'P 1'
#
loop_
_entity.id
_entity.type
_entity.pdbx_description
1 polymer ?
#
loop_
_entity_poly.entity_id
_entity_poly.type
_entity_poly.pdbx_seq_one_letter_code
_entity_poly.pdbx_strand_id
1 'polypeptide(L)'
;MISVDELVARAKRDGASDIHLICGLPPKYRLDGELQDMDPTPLTARDCEEVARSLAGDAYREMEEIGELDLAGTWGGNRCRVHLFRQQGQPSLALRLLRETIPQLETLGLPPAALDLTSLHKGIVLVTGETGSGKSTTLASMLDRINHTRRAHIVTLEDPVEYLYKPDLCAINQREIGRDTRSFSDGLRASLREDPNVILIGEMRDRDTIETAITAAETGHLVFGTLHTGSASDAVDRIVQVFPEGMQTQIRLQLSMVLQAVVTQQLVQKKGGGRVLACELMLVTDAIRNLIRSGNTPQIANAIATSAAIGGMTMDQALVRLYRAGQITRDTALHYAHEQDYVKKNAV
;
A
#
# COMPACT_ATOMS: atom_id res chain seq x y z
N MET A 1 -9.72 23.82 -26.08
CA MET A 1 -9.32 22.46 -25.68
C MET A 1 -8.62 22.55 -24.32
N ILE A 2 -9.14 21.88 -23.32
CA ILE A 2 -8.56 21.91 -21.98
C ILE A 2 -7.38 20.95 -21.98
N SER A 3 -6.20 21.46 -21.66
CA SER A 3 -4.99 20.64 -21.56
C SER A 3 -4.93 19.94 -20.20
N VAL A 4 -4.93 18.60 -20.18
CA VAL A 4 -4.77 17.81 -18.95
C VAL A 4 -3.42 18.12 -18.31
N ASP A 5 -2.37 18.26 -19.11
CA ASP A 5 -1.03 18.59 -18.63
C ASP A 5 -1.01 19.94 -17.88
N GLU A 6 -1.73 20.96 -18.39
CA GLU A 6 -1.83 22.25 -17.72
C GLU A 6 -2.62 22.18 -16.41
N LEU A 7 -3.73 21.42 -16.40
CA LEU A 7 -4.51 21.21 -15.18
C LEU A 7 -3.71 20.48 -14.10
N VAL A 8 -3.02 19.41 -14.48
CA VAL A 8 -2.16 18.65 -13.55
C VAL A 8 -0.99 19.50 -13.05
N ALA A 9 -0.30 20.22 -13.94
CA ALA A 9 0.80 21.10 -13.56
C ALA A 9 0.34 22.21 -12.60
N ARG A 10 -0.85 22.75 -12.80
CA ARG A 10 -1.45 23.73 -11.89
C ARG A 10 -1.81 23.10 -10.54
N ALA A 11 -2.54 21.97 -10.54
CA ALA A 11 -2.91 21.25 -9.32
C ALA A 11 -1.68 20.88 -8.48
N LYS A 12 -0.60 20.45 -9.14
CA LYS A 12 0.69 20.14 -8.49
C LYS A 12 1.30 21.38 -7.80
N ARG A 13 1.35 22.53 -8.51
CA ARG A 13 1.88 23.79 -7.94
C ARG A 13 1.07 24.25 -6.73
N ASP A 14 -0.25 24.08 -6.80
CA ASP A 14 -1.18 24.54 -5.76
C ASP A 14 -1.25 23.53 -4.59
N GLY A 15 -0.63 22.33 -4.71
CA GLY A 15 -0.62 21.30 -3.69
C GLY A 15 -1.90 20.47 -3.60
N ALA A 16 -2.66 20.42 -4.70
CA ALA A 16 -3.90 19.65 -4.76
C ALA A 16 -3.63 18.13 -4.80
N SER A 17 -4.53 17.36 -4.23
CA SER A 17 -4.47 15.89 -4.24
C SER A 17 -5.23 15.27 -5.40
N ASP A 18 -6.34 15.86 -5.80
CA ASP A 18 -7.24 15.30 -6.81
C ASP A 18 -7.79 16.41 -7.73
N ILE A 19 -8.12 16.06 -8.98
CA ILE A 19 -8.83 16.89 -9.94
C ILE A 19 -10.12 16.18 -10.33
N HIS A 20 -11.23 16.91 -10.43
CA HIS A 20 -12.52 16.41 -10.90
C HIS A 20 -12.99 17.22 -12.09
N LEU A 21 -13.24 16.54 -13.21
CA LEU A 21 -13.86 17.14 -14.40
C LEU A 21 -15.23 16.50 -14.61
N ILE A 22 -16.28 17.31 -14.45
CA ILE A 22 -17.67 16.90 -14.51
C ILE A 22 -18.40 17.83 -15.46
N CYS A 23 -19.12 17.29 -16.43
CA CYS A 23 -19.90 18.07 -17.39
C CYS A 23 -20.90 18.99 -16.67
N GLY A 24 -20.96 20.26 -17.08
CA GLY A 24 -21.81 21.29 -16.49
C GLY A 24 -21.26 21.97 -15.24
N LEU A 25 -20.13 21.53 -14.72
CA LEU A 25 -19.44 22.15 -13.59
C LEU A 25 -18.07 22.70 -14.00
N PRO A 26 -17.57 23.75 -13.33
CA PRO A 26 -16.18 24.15 -13.44
C PRO A 26 -15.21 23.00 -13.12
N PRO A 27 -14.02 22.97 -13.73
CA PRO A 27 -12.93 22.08 -13.27
C PRO A 27 -12.67 22.29 -11.79
N LYS A 28 -12.68 21.24 -10.99
CA LYS A 28 -12.44 21.30 -9.54
C LYS A 28 -11.18 20.55 -9.17
N TYR A 29 -10.53 21.01 -8.12
CA TYR A 29 -9.43 20.28 -7.47
C TYR A 29 -9.64 20.22 -5.96
N ARG A 30 -8.98 19.28 -5.30
CA ARG A 30 -9.05 19.10 -3.85
C ARG A 30 -7.81 19.68 -3.19
N LEU A 31 -7.99 20.76 -2.44
CA LEU A 31 -6.95 21.42 -1.63
C LEU A 31 -7.29 21.23 -0.14
N ASP A 32 -6.36 20.72 0.65
CA ASP A 32 -6.52 20.51 2.09
C ASP A 32 -7.82 19.77 2.48
N GLY A 33 -8.28 18.87 1.60
CA GLY A 33 -9.50 18.09 1.78
C GLY A 33 -10.77 18.72 1.21
N GLU A 34 -10.76 20.00 0.84
CA GLU A 34 -11.91 20.73 0.30
C GLU A 34 -11.87 20.81 -1.24
N LEU A 35 -13.06 20.72 -1.87
CA LEU A 35 -13.20 20.93 -3.32
C LEU A 35 -13.33 22.41 -3.64
N GLN A 36 -12.46 22.92 -4.51
CA GLN A 36 -12.44 24.31 -4.98
C GLN A 36 -12.45 24.35 -6.51
N ASP A 37 -12.93 25.44 -7.08
CA ASP A 37 -12.94 25.65 -8.53
C ASP A 37 -11.53 26.06 -9.00
N MET A 38 -11.02 25.34 -10.01
CA MET A 38 -9.77 25.73 -10.67
C MET A 38 -9.98 26.90 -11.65
N ASP A 39 -11.14 26.94 -12.33
CA ASP A 39 -11.53 27.94 -13.29
C ASP A 39 -13.04 28.19 -13.12
N PRO A 40 -13.56 29.41 -13.29
CA PRO A 40 -14.99 29.67 -13.15
C PRO A 40 -15.85 29.15 -14.30
N THR A 41 -15.24 28.72 -15.41
CA THR A 41 -15.96 28.32 -16.63
C THR A 41 -16.46 26.88 -16.55
N PRO A 42 -17.76 26.60 -16.61
CA PRO A 42 -18.28 25.24 -16.65
C PRO A 42 -17.82 24.46 -17.89
N LEU A 43 -17.50 23.19 -17.68
CA LEU A 43 -17.13 22.24 -18.74
C LEU A 43 -18.34 21.89 -19.60
N THR A 44 -18.17 21.91 -20.93
CA THR A 44 -19.15 21.37 -21.85
C THR A 44 -19.00 19.85 -21.99
N ALA A 45 -20.04 19.18 -22.52
CA ALA A 45 -19.97 17.76 -22.86
C ALA A 45 -18.81 17.44 -23.82
N ARG A 46 -18.54 18.37 -24.76
CA ARG A 46 -17.45 18.25 -25.72
C ARG A 46 -16.07 18.33 -25.01
N ASP A 47 -15.89 19.23 -24.04
CA ASP A 47 -14.65 19.34 -23.29
C ASP A 47 -14.35 18.04 -22.54
N CYS A 48 -15.35 17.48 -21.85
CA CYS A 48 -15.20 16.21 -21.12
C CYS A 48 -14.88 15.04 -22.06
N GLU A 49 -15.54 14.99 -23.23
CA GLU A 49 -15.31 13.96 -24.24
C GLU A 49 -13.88 14.04 -24.82
N GLU A 50 -13.42 15.24 -25.18
CA GLU A 50 -12.08 15.47 -25.74
C GLU A 50 -11.00 15.09 -24.72
N VAL A 51 -11.18 15.45 -23.45
CA VAL A 51 -10.27 15.08 -22.36
C VAL A 51 -10.25 13.56 -22.14
N ALA A 52 -11.42 12.93 -22.06
CA ALA A 52 -11.53 11.49 -21.85
C ALA A 52 -10.85 10.69 -22.98
N ARG A 53 -11.07 11.09 -24.24
CA ARG A 53 -10.39 10.47 -25.39
C ARG A 53 -8.88 10.69 -25.37
N SER A 54 -8.44 11.87 -25.01
CA SER A 54 -7.01 12.20 -24.91
C SER A 54 -6.30 11.35 -23.85
N LEU A 55 -6.97 11.08 -22.73
CA LEU A 55 -6.42 10.26 -21.64
C LEU A 55 -6.44 8.75 -21.96
N ALA A 56 -7.54 8.25 -22.50
CA ALA A 56 -7.76 6.84 -22.73
C ALA A 56 -7.12 6.32 -24.03
N GLY A 57 -6.93 7.18 -25.04
CA GLY A 57 -6.43 6.73 -26.34
C GLY A 57 -7.26 5.58 -26.92
N ASP A 58 -6.61 4.49 -27.29
CA ASP A 58 -7.25 3.29 -27.87
C ASP A 58 -8.18 2.58 -26.86
N ALA A 59 -7.93 2.70 -25.57
CA ALA A 59 -8.76 2.12 -24.51
C ALA A 59 -10.11 2.86 -24.32
N TYR A 60 -10.33 3.98 -25.01
CA TYR A 60 -11.60 4.71 -24.93
C TYR A 60 -12.81 3.86 -25.35
N ARG A 61 -12.62 2.89 -26.25
CA ARG A 61 -13.67 1.94 -26.65
C ARG A 61 -14.18 1.09 -25.49
N GLU A 62 -13.27 0.66 -24.64
CA GLU A 62 -13.62 -0.11 -23.43
C GLU A 62 -14.49 0.73 -22.49
N MET A 63 -14.13 2.01 -22.29
CA MET A 63 -14.95 2.96 -21.52
C MET A 63 -16.34 3.17 -22.16
N GLU A 64 -16.46 3.15 -23.50
CA GLU A 64 -17.76 3.25 -24.17
C GLU A 64 -18.64 2.01 -23.96
N GLU A 65 -18.03 0.82 -23.89
CA GLU A 65 -18.75 -0.46 -23.74
C GLU A 65 -19.11 -0.75 -22.27
N ILE A 66 -18.17 -0.52 -21.33
CA ILE A 66 -18.32 -0.86 -19.91
C ILE A 66 -18.92 0.30 -19.11
N GLY A 67 -18.64 1.55 -19.51
CA GLY A 67 -19.08 2.77 -18.82
C GLY A 67 -18.06 3.34 -17.83
N GLU A 68 -16.97 2.66 -17.61
CA GLU A 68 -15.86 3.09 -16.72
C GLU A 68 -14.52 2.54 -17.18
N LEU A 69 -13.43 3.24 -16.82
CA LEU A 69 -12.07 2.84 -17.16
C LEU A 69 -11.08 3.42 -16.14
N ASP A 70 -10.25 2.58 -15.55
CA ASP A 70 -9.12 3.00 -14.72
C ASP A 70 -7.84 3.10 -15.55
N LEU A 71 -7.13 4.22 -15.38
CA LEU A 71 -5.89 4.51 -16.08
C LEU A 71 -4.82 5.00 -15.11
N ALA A 72 -3.57 4.73 -15.42
CA ALA A 72 -2.44 5.37 -14.78
C ALA A 72 -1.46 5.89 -15.83
N GLY A 73 -0.93 7.09 -15.62
CA GLY A 73 -0.05 7.74 -16.59
C GLY A 73 0.70 8.91 -15.97
N THR A 74 1.51 9.58 -16.78
CA THR A 74 2.21 10.79 -16.39
C THR A 74 1.72 11.95 -17.24
N TRP A 75 1.12 12.96 -16.59
CA TRP A 75 0.62 14.17 -17.21
C TRP A 75 1.13 15.38 -16.42
N GLY A 76 1.42 16.49 -17.11
CA GLY A 76 1.94 17.70 -16.48
C GLY A 76 3.19 17.49 -15.63
N GLY A 77 3.98 16.46 -15.95
CA GLY A 77 5.16 16.08 -15.18
C GLY A 77 4.85 15.38 -13.84
N ASN A 78 3.63 14.92 -13.62
CA ASN A 78 3.23 14.17 -12.41
C ASN A 78 2.61 12.82 -12.75
N ARG A 79 2.96 11.77 -12.00
CA ARG A 79 2.26 10.48 -12.08
C ARG A 79 0.85 10.65 -11.52
N CYS A 80 -0.15 10.14 -12.24
CA CYS A 80 -1.55 10.25 -11.86
C CYS A 80 -2.27 8.94 -12.05
N ARG A 81 -3.27 8.69 -11.21
CA ARG A 81 -4.30 7.69 -11.43
C ARG A 81 -5.57 8.40 -11.89
N VAL A 82 -6.20 7.92 -12.94
CA VAL A 82 -7.41 8.49 -13.52
C VAL A 82 -8.50 7.43 -13.54
N HIS A 83 -9.66 7.78 -13.01
CA HIS A 83 -10.88 7.02 -13.16
C HIS A 83 -11.80 7.79 -14.10
N LEU A 84 -12.02 7.25 -15.30
CA LEU A 84 -13.01 7.73 -16.26
C LEU A 84 -14.32 7.00 -16.02
N PHE A 85 -15.45 7.69 -16.05
CA PHE A 85 -16.76 7.08 -15.86
C PHE A 85 -17.86 7.89 -16.58
N ARG A 86 -18.99 7.24 -16.85
CA ARG A 86 -20.16 7.92 -17.39
C ARG A 86 -21.11 8.36 -16.30
N GLN A 87 -21.59 9.60 -16.42
CA GLN A 87 -22.62 10.18 -15.59
C GLN A 87 -23.66 10.87 -16.49
N GLN A 88 -24.92 10.49 -16.39
CA GLN A 88 -26.00 11.04 -17.22
C GLN A 88 -25.68 11.01 -18.72
N GLY A 89 -25.05 9.93 -19.18
CA GLY A 89 -24.65 9.73 -20.59
C GLY A 89 -23.38 10.51 -21.00
N GLN A 90 -22.80 11.34 -20.14
CA GLN A 90 -21.62 12.14 -20.44
C GLN A 90 -20.40 11.59 -19.69
N PRO A 91 -19.19 11.66 -20.29
CA PRO A 91 -17.97 11.29 -19.59
C PRO A 91 -17.63 12.28 -18.47
N SER A 92 -17.17 11.75 -17.38
CA SER A 92 -16.63 12.47 -16.23
C SER A 92 -15.35 11.79 -15.79
N LEU A 93 -14.50 12.50 -15.04
CA LEU A 93 -13.28 11.91 -14.54
C LEU A 93 -12.90 12.42 -13.15
N ALA A 94 -12.25 11.53 -12.38
CA ALA A 94 -11.52 11.84 -11.19
C ALA A 94 -10.03 11.47 -11.41
N LEU A 95 -9.15 12.44 -11.26
CA LEU A 95 -7.72 12.25 -11.44
C LEU A 95 -7.03 12.51 -10.09
N ARG A 96 -6.29 11.54 -9.60
CA ARG A 96 -5.48 11.64 -8.38
C ARG A 96 -4.03 11.87 -8.72
N LEU A 97 -3.43 12.92 -8.17
CA LEU A 97 -1.99 13.17 -8.27
C LEU A 97 -1.25 12.25 -7.30
N LEU A 98 -0.31 11.45 -7.81
CA LEU A 98 0.53 10.60 -7.00
C LEU A 98 1.80 11.35 -6.57
N ARG A 99 2.35 10.97 -5.42
CA ARG A 99 3.57 11.59 -4.90
C ARG A 99 4.77 11.20 -5.74
N GLU A 100 5.59 12.17 -6.12
CA GLU A 100 6.79 11.94 -6.96
C GLU A 100 7.99 11.47 -6.15
N THR A 101 8.09 11.89 -4.91
CA THR A 101 9.24 11.59 -4.06
C THR A 101 8.90 10.47 -3.09
N ILE A 102 9.73 9.44 -3.08
CA ILE A 102 9.68 8.38 -2.08
C ILE A 102 10.32 8.93 -0.80
N PRO A 103 9.61 8.94 0.34
CA PRO A 103 10.17 9.38 1.60
C PRO A 103 11.30 8.45 2.06
N GLN A 104 12.28 8.99 2.78
CA GLN A 104 13.27 8.14 3.44
C GLN A 104 12.62 7.28 4.52
N LEU A 105 12.93 5.97 4.55
CA LEU A 105 12.31 4.99 5.43
C LEU A 105 12.41 5.39 6.92
N GLU A 106 13.53 6.00 7.30
CA GLU A 106 13.84 6.49 8.64
C GLU A 106 12.88 7.59 9.13
N THR A 107 12.28 8.33 8.19
CA THR A 107 11.40 9.46 8.50
C THR A 107 9.94 9.07 8.70
N LEU A 108 9.58 7.83 8.39
CA LEU A 108 8.18 7.36 8.46
C LEU A 108 7.68 7.09 9.88
N GLY A 109 8.59 7.06 10.88
CA GLY A 109 8.21 6.77 12.27
C GLY A 109 8.02 5.28 12.58
N LEU A 110 8.52 4.40 11.72
CA LEU A 110 8.54 2.96 11.96
C LEU A 110 9.46 2.60 13.15
N PRO A 111 9.19 1.48 13.85
CA PRO A 111 10.15 0.93 14.81
C PRO A 111 11.51 0.65 14.14
N PRO A 112 12.65 0.92 14.80
CA PRO A 112 13.98 0.70 14.20
C PRO A 112 14.17 -0.70 13.62
N ALA A 113 13.66 -1.74 14.29
CA ALA A 113 13.75 -3.12 13.81
C ALA A 113 13.00 -3.36 12.47
N ALA A 114 12.05 -2.50 12.11
CA ALA A 114 11.39 -2.59 10.79
C ALA A 114 12.32 -2.16 9.64
N LEU A 115 13.32 -1.30 9.91
CA LEU A 115 14.31 -0.90 8.92
C LEU A 115 15.24 -2.06 8.55
N ASP A 116 15.52 -2.96 9.51
CA ASP A 116 16.38 -4.13 9.32
C ASP A 116 15.75 -5.17 8.37
N LEU A 117 14.43 -5.12 8.16
CA LEU A 117 13.72 -5.99 7.21
C LEU A 117 14.22 -5.81 5.78
N THR A 118 14.76 -4.65 5.43
CA THR A 118 15.35 -4.40 4.10
C THR A 118 16.69 -5.13 3.87
N SER A 119 17.29 -5.64 4.94
CA SER A 119 18.54 -6.43 4.89
C SER A 119 18.31 -7.93 4.70
N LEU A 120 17.06 -8.39 4.78
CA LEU A 120 16.70 -9.79 4.56
C LEU A 120 17.01 -10.20 3.10
N HIS A 121 17.35 -11.46 2.90
CA HIS A 121 17.64 -12.00 1.58
C HIS A 121 16.51 -12.89 1.05
N LYS A 122 15.68 -13.45 1.93
CA LYS A 122 14.59 -14.37 1.59
C LYS A 122 13.48 -14.34 2.63
N GLY A 123 12.33 -14.85 2.24
CA GLY A 123 11.16 -14.94 3.12
C GLY A 123 10.09 -13.92 2.74
N ILE A 124 9.04 -13.85 3.54
CA ILE A 124 7.89 -12.95 3.33
C ILE A 124 7.88 -11.88 4.42
N VAL A 125 7.75 -10.63 4.00
CA VAL A 125 7.45 -9.48 4.84
C VAL A 125 6.09 -8.93 4.41
N LEU A 126 5.14 -8.86 5.33
CA LEU A 126 3.82 -8.31 5.08
C LEU A 126 3.71 -6.90 5.65
N VAL A 127 3.14 -5.98 4.87
CA VAL A 127 2.72 -4.66 5.34
C VAL A 127 1.21 -4.59 5.26
N THR A 128 0.54 -4.44 6.41
CA THR A 128 -0.91 -4.56 6.51
C THR A 128 -1.55 -3.30 7.10
N GLY A 129 -2.86 -3.19 7.00
CA GLY A 129 -3.64 -2.06 7.48
C GLY A 129 -4.72 -1.64 6.50
N GLU A 130 -5.62 -0.77 6.93
CA GLU A 130 -6.72 -0.26 6.12
C GLU A 130 -6.23 0.54 4.89
N THR A 131 -7.15 0.82 3.97
CA THR A 131 -6.86 1.74 2.85
C THR A 131 -6.47 3.12 3.39
N GLY A 132 -5.38 3.67 2.87
CA GLY A 132 -4.86 4.96 3.33
C GLY A 132 -4.03 4.92 4.62
N SER A 133 -3.68 3.74 5.16
CA SER A 133 -2.79 3.59 6.33
C SER A 133 -1.30 3.82 6.02
N GLY A 134 -0.93 4.00 4.75
CA GLY A 134 0.44 4.28 4.33
C GLY A 134 1.26 3.06 3.87
N LYS A 135 0.61 1.91 3.61
CA LYS A 135 1.29 0.68 3.17
C LYS A 135 2.19 0.89 1.95
N SER A 136 1.64 1.45 0.87
CA SER A 136 2.39 1.70 -0.37
C SER A 136 3.59 2.62 -0.15
N THR A 137 3.44 3.65 0.69
CA THR A 137 4.53 4.56 1.03
C THR A 137 5.65 3.84 1.80
N THR A 138 5.29 2.99 2.75
CA THR A 138 6.26 2.20 3.54
C THR A 138 7.00 1.21 2.64
N LEU A 139 6.28 0.48 1.80
CA LEU A 139 6.87 -0.47 0.85
C LEU A 139 7.77 0.25 -0.16
N ALA A 140 7.31 1.38 -0.71
CA ALA A 140 8.13 2.19 -1.60
C ALA A 140 9.44 2.62 -0.93
N SER A 141 9.38 3.09 0.32
CA SER A 141 10.57 3.48 1.08
C SER A 141 11.48 2.30 1.42
N MET A 142 10.93 1.11 1.70
CA MET A 142 11.72 -0.12 1.93
C MET A 142 12.46 -0.54 0.65
N LEU A 143 11.77 -0.57 -0.49
CA LEU A 143 12.39 -0.93 -1.76
C LEU A 143 13.40 0.11 -2.22
N ASP A 144 13.13 1.39 -2.02
CA ASP A 144 14.07 2.45 -2.34
C ASP A 144 15.35 2.36 -1.48
N ARG A 145 15.21 2.04 -0.20
CA ARG A 145 16.37 1.74 0.66
C ARG A 145 17.18 0.55 0.13
N ILE A 146 16.51 -0.54 -0.29
CA ILE A 146 17.19 -1.69 -0.93
C ILE A 146 17.92 -1.24 -2.20
N ASN A 147 17.26 -0.42 -3.04
CA ASN A 147 17.82 0.12 -4.27
C ASN A 147 19.14 0.89 -4.04
N HIS A 148 19.25 1.62 -2.93
CA HIS A 148 20.44 2.40 -2.59
C HIS A 148 21.51 1.63 -1.78
N THR A 149 21.21 0.41 -1.30
CA THR A 149 22.11 -0.32 -0.39
C THR A 149 22.58 -1.68 -0.92
N ARG A 150 21.93 -2.22 -1.93
CA ARG A 150 22.18 -3.58 -2.45
C ARG A 150 22.21 -3.60 -3.97
N ARG A 151 23.05 -4.48 -4.52
CA ARG A 151 23.02 -4.84 -5.95
C ARG A 151 22.06 -6.01 -6.13
N ALA A 152 20.84 -5.73 -6.61
CA ALA A 152 19.77 -6.72 -6.68
C ALA A 152 18.85 -6.45 -7.89
N HIS A 153 18.05 -7.42 -8.27
CA HIS A 153 16.93 -7.23 -9.17
C HIS A 153 15.63 -7.20 -8.39
N ILE A 154 14.90 -6.10 -8.52
CA ILE A 154 13.60 -5.87 -7.89
C ILE A 154 12.51 -5.96 -8.96
N VAL A 155 11.51 -6.80 -8.74
CA VAL A 155 10.31 -6.84 -9.59
C VAL A 155 9.11 -6.43 -8.74
N THR A 156 8.31 -5.48 -9.22
CA THR A 156 7.06 -5.10 -8.57
C THR A 156 5.86 -5.46 -9.44
N LEU A 157 4.80 -5.89 -8.80
CA LEU A 157 3.49 -6.17 -9.38
C LEU A 157 2.49 -5.27 -8.64
N GLU A 158 1.91 -4.29 -9.32
CA GLU A 158 1.12 -3.22 -8.69
C GLU A 158 -0.17 -2.94 -9.46
N ASP A 159 -1.20 -2.43 -8.77
CA ASP A 159 -2.51 -2.12 -9.36
C ASP A 159 -3.07 -0.80 -8.78
N PRO A 160 -2.75 0.34 -9.43
CA PRO A 160 -1.65 0.59 -10.37
C PRO A 160 -0.31 0.90 -9.68
N VAL A 161 0.74 1.18 -10.47
CA VAL A 161 2.03 1.68 -9.97
C VAL A 161 1.84 3.07 -9.35
N GLU A 162 2.08 3.19 -8.03
CA GLU A 162 1.94 4.46 -7.29
C GLU A 162 3.22 5.30 -7.27
N TYR A 163 4.38 4.68 -7.07
CA TYR A 163 5.69 5.35 -7.03
C TYR A 163 6.59 4.85 -8.14
N LEU A 164 7.27 5.75 -8.83
CA LEU A 164 8.29 5.40 -9.81
C LEU A 164 9.68 5.42 -9.16
N TYR A 165 10.36 4.28 -9.20
CA TYR A 165 11.74 4.19 -8.71
C TYR A 165 12.72 4.68 -9.77
N LYS A 166 13.77 5.35 -9.31
CA LYS A 166 14.95 5.64 -10.12
C LYS A 166 16.00 4.58 -9.79
N PRO A 167 16.32 3.66 -10.72
CA PRO A 167 17.35 2.66 -10.47
C PRO A 167 18.69 3.30 -10.08
N ASP A 168 19.32 2.75 -9.02
CA ASP A 168 20.66 3.14 -8.55
C ASP A 168 21.55 1.88 -8.54
N LEU A 169 21.61 1.13 -7.45
CA LEU A 169 22.36 -0.14 -7.38
C LEU A 169 21.55 -1.31 -7.90
N CYS A 170 20.22 -1.22 -7.91
CA CYS A 170 19.32 -2.27 -8.37
C CYS A 170 18.87 -2.08 -9.82
N ALA A 171 18.63 -3.20 -10.52
CA ALA A 171 17.71 -3.23 -11.65
C ALA A 171 16.28 -3.28 -11.09
N ILE A 172 15.34 -2.49 -11.64
CA ILE A 172 13.96 -2.42 -11.13
C ILE A 172 13.00 -2.55 -12.30
N ASN A 173 12.15 -3.56 -12.27
CA ASN A 173 11.05 -3.76 -13.20
C ASN A 173 9.73 -3.59 -12.48
N GLN A 174 8.98 -2.53 -12.80
CA GLN A 174 7.64 -2.28 -12.26
C GLN A 174 6.62 -2.70 -13.30
N ARG A 175 5.72 -3.61 -12.93
CA ARG A 175 4.70 -4.17 -13.82
C ARG A 175 3.31 -3.87 -13.28
N GLU A 176 2.50 -3.24 -14.09
CA GLU A 176 1.13 -2.84 -13.75
C GLU A 176 0.13 -3.93 -14.18
N ILE A 177 -0.77 -4.29 -13.26
CA ILE A 177 -1.84 -5.26 -13.54
C ILE A 177 -2.83 -4.64 -14.56
N GLY A 178 -3.30 -5.46 -15.47
CA GLY A 178 -4.19 -5.03 -16.56
C GLY A 178 -3.47 -4.42 -17.76
N ARG A 179 -2.22 -3.96 -17.58
CA ARG A 179 -1.41 -3.34 -18.65
C ARG A 179 -0.21 -4.19 -19.06
N ASP A 180 0.67 -4.52 -18.10
CA ASP A 180 1.92 -5.24 -18.32
C ASP A 180 1.78 -6.73 -18.01
N THR A 181 0.78 -7.09 -17.22
CA THR A 181 0.41 -8.46 -16.87
C THR A 181 -1.09 -8.55 -16.57
N ARG A 182 -1.69 -9.73 -16.77
CA ARG A 182 -3.14 -9.92 -16.62
C ARG A 182 -3.62 -9.92 -15.18
N SER A 183 -2.83 -10.50 -14.30
CA SER A 183 -3.17 -10.68 -12.88
C SER A 183 -1.93 -10.71 -12.01
N PHE A 184 -2.10 -10.57 -10.69
CA PHE A 184 -1.00 -10.75 -9.74
C PHE A 184 -0.40 -12.15 -9.82
N SER A 185 -1.23 -13.20 -9.93
CA SER A 185 -0.76 -14.59 -9.99
C SER A 185 0.02 -14.87 -11.27
N ASP A 186 -0.43 -14.39 -12.44
CA ASP A 186 0.28 -14.57 -13.72
C ASP A 186 1.59 -13.79 -13.72
N GLY A 187 1.56 -12.54 -13.27
CA GLY A 187 2.74 -11.69 -13.15
C GLY A 187 3.79 -12.29 -12.22
N LEU A 188 3.37 -12.83 -11.08
CA LEU A 188 4.26 -13.45 -10.10
C LEU A 188 4.89 -14.74 -10.62
N ARG A 189 4.12 -15.63 -11.27
CA ARG A 189 4.66 -16.83 -11.93
C ARG A 189 5.66 -16.47 -13.04
N ALA A 190 5.40 -15.39 -13.77
CA ALA A 190 6.33 -14.93 -14.80
C ALA A 190 7.61 -14.37 -14.19
N SER A 191 7.51 -13.58 -13.14
CA SER A 191 8.65 -12.92 -12.49
C SER A 191 9.68 -13.91 -11.94
N LEU A 192 9.28 -15.11 -11.52
CA LEU A 192 10.21 -16.17 -11.08
C LEU A 192 11.19 -16.64 -12.17
N ARG A 193 10.94 -16.28 -13.44
CA ARG A 193 11.85 -16.54 -14.58
C ARG A 193 12.66 -15.32 -15.01
N GLU A 194 12.51 -14.22 -14.28
CA GLU A 194 13.20 -12.94 -14.53
C GLU A 194 14.44 -12.76 -13.62
N ASP A 195 14.83 -13.81 -12.87
CA ASP A 195 15.95 -13.80 -11.91
C ASP A 195 15.82 -12.69 -10.83
N PRO A 196 14.67 -12.57 -10.16
CA PRO A 196 14.47 -11.53 -9.14
C PRO A 196 15.16 -11.91 -7.83
N ASN A 197 15.68 -10.93 -7.12
CA ASN A 197 16.09 -11.10 -5.72
C ASN A 197 15.00 -10.65 -4.75
N VAL A 198 14.25 -9.61 -5.15
CA VAL A 198 13.19 -8.99 -4.36
C VAL A 198 11.93 -8.87 -5.22
N ILE A 199 10.80 -9.28 -4.67
CA ILE A 199 9.50 -9.18 -5.34
C ILE A 199 8.55 -8.39 -4.45
N LEU A 200 7.89 -7.37 -5.02
CA LEU A 200 6.76 -6.71 -4.39
C LEU A 200 5.45 -7.18 -5.03
N ILE A 201 4.51 -7.61 -4.21
CA ILE A 201 3.14 -7.92 -4.59
C ILE A 201 2.24 -6.86 -3.95
N GLY A 202 1.68 -5.98 -4.78
CA GLY A 202 0.87 -4.84 -4.33
C GLY A 202 -0.30 -5.28 -3.46
N GLU A 203 -0.94 -6.42 -3.76
CA GLU A 203 -1.96 -7.01 -2.93
C GLU A 203 -2.07 -8.53 -3.07
N MET A 204 -2.21 -9.23 -1.92
CA MET A 204 -2.34 -10.70 -1.84
C MET A 204 -3.78 -11.07 -1.47
N ARG A 205 -4.71 -11.07 -2.46
CA ARG A 205 -6.14 -11.31 -2.22
C ARG A 205 -6.56 -12.75 -2.46
N ASP A 206 -5.99 -13.38 -3.47
CA ASP A 206 -6.42 -14.68 -3.97
C ASP A 206 -5.44 -15.80 -3.61
N ARG A 207 -5.95 -17.02 -3.64
CA ARG A 207 -5.21 -18.24 -3.30
C ARG A 207 -3.97 -18.41 -4.15
N ASP A 208 -4.09 -18.23 -5.47
CA ASP A 208 -3.03 -18.53 -6.43
C ASP A 208 -1.84 -17.57 -6.24
N THR A 209 -2.13 -16.30 -5.98
CA THR A 209 -1.12 -15.28 -5.65
C THR A 209 -0.40 -15.63 -4.34
N ILE A 210 -1.14 -16.00 -3.28
CA ILE A 210 -0.57 -16.34 -1.98
C ILE A 210 0.28 -17.61 -2.07
N GLU A 211 -0.21 -18.66 -2.73
CA GLU A 211 0.52 -19.93 -2.92
C GLU A 211 1.84 -19.71 -3.68
N THR A 212 1.79 -18.90 -4.75
CA THR A 212 2.99 -18.58 -5.54
C THR A 212 3.96 -17.71 -4.73
N ALA A 213 3.50 -16.77 -3.90
CA ALA A 213 4.33 -15.96 -3.01
C ALA A 213 5.06 -16.80 -1.97
N ILE A 214 4.37 -17.78 -1.36
CA ILE A 214 4.98 -18.73 -0.42
C ILE A 214 6.07 -19.53 -1.13
N THR A 215 5.77 -20.06 -2.33
CA THR A 215 6.74 -20.82 -3.16
C THR A 215 7.96 -19.97 -3.51
N ALA A 216 7.77 -18.70 -3.91
CA ALA A 216 8.86 -17.78 -4.19
C ALA A 216 9.77 -17.60 -2.97
N ALA A 217 9.18 -17.43 -1.79
CA ALA A 217 9.95 -17.27 -0.55
C ALA A 217 10.69 -18.56 -0.12
N GLU A 218 10.08 -19.73 -0.33
CA GLU A 218 10.72 -21.05 -0.09
C GLU A 218 11.92 -21.26 -1.02
N THR A 219 11.84 -20.77 -2.25
CA THR A 219 12.91 -20.89 -3.28
C THR A 219 13.99 -19.82 -3.17
N GLY A 220 13.92 -18.95 -2.15
CA GLY A 220 15.03 -18.06 -1.80
C GLY A 220 14.84 -16.59 -2.13
N HIS A 221 13.65 -16.17 -2.57
CA HIS A 221 13.35 -14.78 -2.88
C HIS A 221 12.87 -14.03 -1.62
N LEU A 222 13.17 -12.72 -1.55
CA LEU A 222 12.54 -11.83 -0.58
C LEU A 222 11.24 -11.27 -1.17
N VAL A 223 10.12 -11.58 -0.55
CA VAL A 223 8.79 -11.18 -1.00
C VAL A 223 8.20 -10.15 -0.03
N PHE A 224 7.86 -8.99 -0.53
CA PHE A 224 7.02 -8.01 0.15
C PHE A 224 5.60 -8.12 -0.37
N GLY A 225 4.62 -8.09 0.53
CA GLY A 225 3.22 -8.15 0.13
C GLY A 225 2.32 -7.31 1.03
N THR A 226 1.10 -6.99 0.56
CA THR A 226 0.12 -6.30 1.38
C THR A 226 -1.14 -7.10 1.61
N LEU A 227 -1.77 -6.81 2.77
CA LEU A 227 -3.11 -7.27 3.15
C LEU A 227 -3.88 -6.11 3.79
N HIS A 228 -5.21 -6.21 3.81
CA HIS A 228 -6.10 -5.24 4.45
C HIS A 228 -6.57 -5.74 5.85
N THR A 229 -5.63 -6.15 6.69
CA THR A 229 -5.93 -6.64 8.04
C THR A 229 -5.46 -5.64 9.09
N GLY A 230 -6.18 -5.58 10.21
CA GLY A 230 -5.93 -4.64 11.31
C GLY A 230 -4.87 -5.11 12.29
N SER A 231 -4.51 -6.39 12.29
CA SER A 231 -3.48 -6.96 13.18
C SER A 231 -2.60 -7.99 12.46
N ALA A 232 -1.46 -8.30 13.06
CA ALA A 232 -0.55 -9.33 12.55
C ALA A 232 -1.14 -10.74 12.69
N SER A 233 -1.92 -11.02 13.73
CA SER A 233 -2.65 -12.29 13.89
C SER A 233 -3.68 -12.47 12.79
N ASP A 234 -4.48 -11.43 12.49
CA ASP A 234 -5.48 -11.46 11.43
C ASP A 234 -4.83 -11.66 10.04
N ALA A 235 -3.62 -11.12 9.84
CA ALA A 235 -2.89 -11.32 8.59
C ALA A 235 -2.54 -12.80 8.38
N VAL A 236 -2.08 -13.49 9.41
CA VAL A 236 -1.81 -14.92 9.36
C VAL A 236 -3.09 -15.71 9.09
N ASP A 237 -4.16 -15.43 9.82
CA ASP A 237 -5.43 -16.12 9.64
C ASP A 237 -6.03 -15.86 8.25
N ARG A 238 -5.95 -14.62 7.76
CA ARG A 238 -6.43 -14.27 6.41
C ARG A 238 -5.74 -15.04 5.32
N ILE A 239 -4.41 -15.21 5.39
CA ILE A 239 -3.66 -16.02 4.43
C ILE A 239 -4.13 -17.47 4.46
N VAL A 240 -4.30 -18.04 5.66
CA VAL A 240 -4.68 -19.45 5.81
C VAL A 240 -6.12 -19.71 5.34
N GLN A 241 -7.05 -18.82 5.69
CA GLN A 241 -8.48 -18.95 5.40
C GLN A 241 -8.82 -18.90 3.90
N VAL A 242 -7.97 -18.38 3.05
CA VAL A 242 -8.16 -18.39 1.58
C VAL A 242 -8.07 -19.82 1.01
N PHE A 243 -7.45 -20.74 1.74
CA PHE A 243 -7.30 -22.14 1.33
C PHE A 243 -8.40 -23.03 1.88
N PRO A 244 -8.79 -24.09 1.12
CA PRO A 244 -9.69 -25.10 1.61
C PRO A 244 -9.17 -25.73 2.92
N GLU A 245 -10.07 -26.14 3.81
CA GLU A 245 -9.72 -26.71 5.14
C GLU A 245 -8.65 -27.79 5.09
N GLY A 246 -8.75 -28.72 4.11
CA GLY A 246 -7.77 -29.80 3.94
C GLY A 246 -6.35 -29.34 3.61
N MET A 247 -6.16 -28.11 3.15
CA MET A 247 -4.84 -27.54 2.83
C MET A 247 -4.30 -26.62 3.94
N GLN A 248 -5.14 -26.14 4.84
CA GLN A 248 -4.76 -25.10 5.83
C GLN A 248 -3.60 -25.53 6.72
N THR A 249 -3.54 -26.80 7.14
CA THR A 249 -2.43 -27.31 7.96
C THR A 249 -1.09 -27.23 7.22
N GLN A 250 -1.08 -27.57 5.93
CA GLN A 250 0.11 -27.47 5.10
C GLN A 250 0.53 -26.01 4.92
N ILE A 251 -0.42 -25.12 4.64
CA ILE A 251 -0.15 -23.69 4.46
C ILE A 251 0.37 -23.07 5.75
N ARG A 252 -0.18 -23.41 6.93
CA ARG A 252 0.35 -22.96 8.23
C ARG A 252 1.82 -23.39 8.40
N LEU A 253 2.14 -24.62 8.05
CA LEU A 253 3.51 -25.13 8.11
C LEU A 253 4.44 -24.30 7.20
N GLN A 254 4.10 -24.16 5.92
CA GLN A 254 4.90 -23.40 4.94
C GLN A 254 5.02 -21.93 5.35
N LEU A 255 3.91 -21.26 5.68
CA LEU A 255 3.93 -19.88 6.13
C LEU A 255 4.81 -19.69 7.37
N SER A 256 4.75 -20.61 8.34
CA SER A 256 5.60 -20.57 9.54
C SER A 256 7.10 -20.61 9.23
N MET A 257 7.49 -21.20 8.10
CA MET A 257 8.89 -21.27 7.68
C MET A 257 9.36 -20.01 6.95
N VAL A 258 8.50 -19.40 6.13
CA VAL A 258 8.89 -18.30 5.24
C VAL A 258 8.54 -16.92 5.77
N LEU A 259 7.53 -16.76 6.63
CA LEU A 259 7.16 -15.46 7.19
C LEU A 259 8.26 -14.94 8.11
N GLN A 260 8.71 -13.70 7.86
CA GLN A 260 9.76 -13.03 8.63
C GLN A 260 9.20 -11.94 9.54
N ALA A 261 8.26 -11.14 9.02
CA ALA A 261 7.64 -10.06 9.78
C ALA A 261 6.27 -9.69 9.24
N VAL A 262 5.45 -9.10 10.11
CA VAL A 262 4.24 -8.36 9.72
C VAL A 262 4.32 -6.96 10.33
N VAL A 263 4.15 -5.95 9.49
CA VAL A 263 4.13 -4.53 9.83
C VAL A 263 2.71 -4.04 9.65
N THR A 264 1.94 -3.92 10.74
CA THR A 264 0.56 -3.41 10.68
C THR A 264 0.52 -1.93 10.97
N GLN A 265 -0.17 -1.16 10.14
CA GLN A 265 -0.10 0.31 10.12
C GLN A 265 -1.47 0.97 10.27
N GLN A 266 -1.50 2.03 11.06
CA GLN A 266 -2.61 2.98 11.16
C GLN A 266 -2.07 4.42 11.11
N LEU A 267 -2.69 5.30 10.33
CA LEU A 267 -2.41 6.74 10.36
C LEU A 267 -3.42 7.43 11.28
N VAL A 268 -2.97 7.78 12.48
CA VAL A 268 -3.81 8.39 13.52
C VAL A 268 -3.67 9.91 13.53
N GLN A 269 -4.71 10.60 14.00
CA GLN A 269 -4.73 12.05 14.05
C GLN A 269 -3.70 12.61 15.04
N LYS A 270 -2.86 13.52 14.57
CA LYS A 270 -1.83 14.20 15.35
C LYS A 270 -2.39 15.43 16.06
N LYS A 271 -1.90 15.74 17.25
CA LYS A 271 -2.14 17.04 17.91
C LYS A 271 -1.66 18.18 17.00
N GLY A 272 -2.52 19.17 16.81
CA GLY A 272 -2.16 20.32 15.95
C GLY A 272 -2.38 20.10 14.47
N GLY A 273 -2.95 18.96 14.06
CA GLY A 273 -3.28 18.65 12.68
C GLY A 273 -2.31 17.68 12.02
N GLY A 274 -2.73 17.13 10.87
CA GLY A 274 -2.00 16.09 10.16
C GLY A 274 -2.16 14.70 10.81
N ARG A 275 -1.34 13.74 10.35
CA ARG A 275 -1.38 12.34 10.80
C ARG A 275 0.01 11.86 11.19
N VAL A 276 0.05 10.87 12.08
CA VAL A 276 1.27 10.19 12.50
C VAL A 276 1.05 8.68 12.41
N LEU A 277 2.10 7.94 12.11
CA LEU A 277 2.05 6.48 12.00
C LEU A 277 2.03 5.83 13.38
N ALA A 278 1.01 5.03 13.66
CA ALA A 278 1.01 3.99 14.67
C ALA A 278 1.31 2.64 13.98
N CYS A 279 2.25 1.87 14.52
CA CYS A 279 2.74 0.65 13.88
C CYS A 279 2.85 -0.49 14.87
N GLU A 280 2.14 -1.59 14.60
CA GLU A 280 2.41 -2.89 15.21
C GLU A 280 3.51 -3.59 14.41
N LEU A 281 4.48 -4.17 15.08
CA LEU A 281 5.56 -4.92 14.46
C LEU A 281 5.65 -6.32 15.07
N MET A 282 5.29 -7.32 14.30
CA MET A 282 5.55 -8.73 14.60
C MET A 282 6.83 -9.17 13.90
N LEU A 283 7.85 -9.50 14.67
CA LEU A 283 9.03 -10.21 14.18
C LEU A 283 8.85 -11.70 14.47
N VAL A 284 8.97 -12.53 13.45
CA VAL A 284 8.62 -13.96 13.56
C VAL A 284 9.75 -14.73 14.25
N THR A 285 9.59 -14.91 15.56
CA THR A 285 10.43 -15.76 16.43
C THR A 285 10.03 -17.22 16.34
N ASP A 286 10.83 -18.14 16.90
CA ASP A 286 10.49 -19.56 16.97
C ASP A 286 9.17 -19.81 17.74
N ALA A 287 8.89 -18.99 18.76
CA ALA A 287 7.62 -19.04 19.48
C ALA A 287 6.43 -18.69 18.54
N ILE A 288 6.54 -17.62 17.78
CA ILE A 288 5.52 -17.22 16.82
C ILE A 288 5.38 -18.25 15.69
N ARG A 289 6.50 -18.81 15.19
CA ARG A 289 6.46 -19.93 14.22
C ARG A 289 5.64 -21.11 14.73
N ASN A 290 5.80 -21.48 15.99
CA ASN A 290 5.04 -22.55 16.61
C ASN A 290 3.56 -22.20 16.74
N LEU A 291 3.21 -20.97 17.11
CA LEU A 291 1.81 -20.49 17.16
C LEU A 291 1.14 -20.55 15.81
N ILE A 292 1.82 -20.09 14.74
CA ILE A 292 1.32 -20.18 13.36
C ILE A 292 1.08 -21.64 12.97
N ARG A 293 2.06 -22.52 13.21
CA ARG A 293 2.02 -23.93 12.85
C ARG A 293 0.89 -24.67 13.54
N SER A 294 0.69 -24.41 14.83
CA SER A 294 -0.37 -25.05 15.64
C SER A 294 -1.75 -24.43 15.45
N GLY A 295 -1.87 -23.33 14.70
CA GLY A 295 -3.13 -22.61 14.53
C GLY A 295 -3.58 -21.83 15.75
N ASN A 296 -2.66 -21.51 16.65
CA ASN A 296 -2.95 -20.81 17.91
C ASN A 296 -2.72 -19.29 17.76
N THR A 297 -3.26 -18.72 16.68
CA THR A 297 -3.08 -17.33 16.26
C THR A 297 -3.55 -16.29 17.30
N PRO A 298 -4.60 -16.52 18.13
CA PRO A 298 -4.95 -15.58 19.20
C PRO A 298 -3.83 -15.30 20.21
N GLN A 299 -2.87 -16.21 20.38
CA GLN A 299 -1.74 -16.01 21.29
C GLN A 299 -0.60 -15.18 20.69
N ILE A 300 -0.66 -14.86 19.38
CA ILE A 300 0.37 -14.07 18.69
C ILE A 300 0.48 -12.67 19.31
N ALA A 301 -0.65 -12.01 19.62
CA ALA A 301 -0.63 -10.68 20.25
C ALA A 301 0.19 -10.66 21.56
N ASN A 302 0.03 -11.69 22.42
CA ASN A 302 0.81 -11.83 23.65
C ASN A 302 2.31 -12.05 23.35
N ALA A 303 2.64 -12.84 22.33
CA ALA A 303 4.02 -13.06 21.92
C ALA A 303 4.67 -11.77 21.38
N ILE A 304 3.93 -10.94 20.64
CA ILE A 304 4.39 -9.61 20.20
C ILE A 304 4.63 -8.71 21.43
N ALA A 305 3.66 -8.64 22.36
CA ALA A 305 3.75 -7.80 23.55
C ALA A 305 5.01 -8.05 24.39
N THR A 306 5.49 -9.30 24.40
CA THR A 306 6.69 -9.72 25.15
C THR A 306 7.97 -9.66 24.33
N SER A 307 7.92 -9.31 23.05
CA SER A 307 9.08 -9.29 22.14
C SER A 307 9.78 -7.93 22.01
N ALA A 308 9.54 -7.01 22.95
CA ALA A 308 10.10 -5.65 22.93
C ALA A 308 11.64 -5.63 22.87
N ALA A 309 12.32 -6.63 23.47
CA ALA A 309 13.78 -6.73 23.47
C ALA A 309 14.37 -6.90 22.05
N ILE A 310 13.61 -7.46 21.11
CA ILE A 310 14.00 -7.61 19.70
C ILE A 310 13.36 -6.57 18.80
N GLY A 311 12.61 -5.60 19.37
CA GLY A 311 11.95 -4.53 18.64
C GLY A 311 10.50 -4.78 18.26
N GLY A 312 9.90 -5.90 18.67
CA GLY A 312 8.47 -6.17 18.49
C GLY A 312 7.61 -5.21 19.32
N MET A 313 6.44 -4.82 18.79
CA MET A 313 5.55 -3.85 19.42
C MET A 313 4.10 -4.08 18.97
N THR A 314 3.17 -4.11 19.93
CA THR A 314 1.74 -4.15 19.59
C THR A 314 1.22 -2.77 19.17
N MET A 315 0.06 -2.72 18.50
CA MET A 315 -0.59 -1.46 18.13
C MET A 315 -0.86 -0.59 19.37
N ASP A 316 -1.34 -1.18 20.46
CA ASP A 316 -1.65 -0.44 21.70
C ASP A 316 -0.39 0.13 22.37
N GLN A 317 0.73 -0.61 22.33
CA GLN A 317 2.02 -0.08 22.78
C GLN A 317 2.50 1.09 21.93
N ALA A 318 2.30 1.03 20.60
CA ALA A 318 2.61 2.13 19.69
C ALA A 318 1.78 3.38 20.00
N LEU A 319 0.48 3.22 20.21
CA LEU A 319 -0.43 4.30 20.57
C LEU A 319 -0.07 4.96 21.91
N VAL A 320 0.24 4.15 22.92
CA VAL A 320 0.71 4.67 24.24
C VAL A 320 2.03 5.43 24.08
N ARG A 321 2.96 4.92 23.25
CA ARG A 321 4.23 5.61 22.97
C ARG A 321 4.00 6.98 22.30
N LEU A 322 3.12 7.05 21.30
CA LEU A 322 2.76 8.30 20.62
C LEU A 322 2.09 9.31 21.56
N TYR A 323 1.22 8.83 22.45
CA TYR A 323 0.59 9.66 23.48
C TYR A 323 1.63 10.22 24.45
N ARG A 324 2.50 9.39 25.01
CA ARG A 324 3.58 9.80 25.92
C ARG A 324 4.58 10.77 25.29
N ALA A 325 4.79 10.64 23.97
CA ALA A 325 5.58 11.59 23.18
C ALA A 325 4.82 12.91 22.88
N GLY A 326 3.59 13.05 23.36
CA GLY A 326 2.76 14.24 23.15
C GLY A 326 2.25 14.43 21.72
N GLN A 327 2.40 13.44 20.85
CA GLN A 327 2.05 13.53 19.43
C GLN A 327 0.56 13.36 19.16
N ILE A 328 -0.14 12.57 19.97
CA ILE A 328 -1.58 12.34 19.88
C ILE A 328 -2.28 12.63 21.19
N THR A 329 -3.61 12.77 21.17
CA THR A 329 -4.41 12.92 22.39
C THR A 329 -4.71 11.55 23.00
N ARG A 330 -5.14 11.54 24.27
CA ARG A 330 -5.61 10.31 24.93
C ARG A 330 -6.83 9.73 24.23
N ASP A 331 -7.75 10.58 23.80
CA ASP A 331 -8.95 10.16 23.08
C ASP A 331 -8.59 9.53 21.73
N THR A 332 -7.61 10.10 21.00
CA THR A 332 -7.08 9.49 19.80
C THR A 332 -6.51 8.10 20.10
N ALA A 333 -5.68 7.95 21.13
CA ALA A 333 -5.11 6.67 21.50
C ALA A 333 -6.19 5.63 21.85
N LEU A 334 -7.23 6.01 22.57
CA LEU A 334 -8.35 5.15 22.95
C LEU A 334 -9.24 4.78 21.73
N HIS A 335 -9.44 5.71 20.81
CA HIS A 335 -10.25 5.48 19.61
C HIS A 335 -9.66 4.41 18.71
N TYR A 336 -8.33 4.41 18.55
CA TYR A 336 -7.62 3.48 17.67
C TYR A 336 -7.11 2.20 18.38
N ALA A 337 -7.32 2.07 19.68
CA ALA A 337 -6.86 0.94 20.47
C ALA A 337 -7.60 -0.37 20.14
N HIS A 338 -6.86 -1.47 20.08
CA HIS A 338 -7.43 -2.81 20.06
C HIS A 338 -7.92 -3.21 21.48
N GLU A 339 -7.09 -2.96 22.52
CA GLU A 339 -7.39 -3.20 23.93
C GLU A 339 -7.47 -1.86 24.70
N GLN A 340 -8.65 -1.25 24.71
CA GLN A 340 -8.85 0.06 25.36
C GLN A 340 -8.41 0.07 26.84
N ASP A 341 -8.60 -1.03 27.57
CA ASP A 341 -8.24 -1.11 28.99
C ASP A 341 -6.74 -1.06 29.20
N TYR A 342 -5.96 -1.66 28.27
CA TYR A 342 -4.51 -1.51 28.27
C TYR A 342 -4.10 -0.04 28.07
N VAL A 343 -4.70 0.63 27.07
CA VAL A 343 -4.39 2.04 26.79
C VAL A 343 -4.83 2.95 27.93
N LYS A 344 -6.04 2.75 28.53
CA LYS A 344 -6.52 3.52 29.70
C LYS A 344 -5.55 3.46 30.86
N LYS A 345 -4.98 2.27 31.13
CA LYS A 345 -4.04 2.03 32.22
C LYS A 345 -2.66 2.63 31.97
N ASN A 346 -2.21 2.65 30.73
CA ASN A 346 -0.83 3.01 30.37
C ASN A 346 -0.67 4.41 29.75
N ALA A 347 -1.75 5.03 29.25
CA ALA A 347 -1.81 6.41 28.78
C ALA A 347 -2.18 7.37 29.93
N VAL A 348 -1.26 7.44 30.91
CA VAL A 348 -1.40 8.30 32.10
C VAL A 348 -0.42 9.45 32.01
#